data_095afa9868edb224cc1b82706e3e4bd8
#
_entry.id   095afa9868edb224cc1b82706e3e4bd8
#
_cell.length_a   1.000
_cell.length_b   1.000
_cell.length_c   1.000
_cell.angle_alpha   90.00
_cell.angle_beta   90.00
_cell.angle_gamma   90.00
#
_symmetry.space_group_name_H-M   'P 1'
#
loop_
_entity.id
_entity.type
_entity.pdbx_description
1 polymer ?
#
loop_
_entity_poly.entity_id
_entity_poly.type
_entity_poly.pdbx_seq_one_letter_code
_entity_poly.pdbx_strand_id
1 'polypeptide(L)'
;MPVAGPGTHRGHSFRMNGQVMAIKHWAAGVAVAAFVAVGAYVYLDTGRSAAPESTFVLLNGTSQSTADLRGKVTLVNFWATSCTTCVAEMPEIIATYNKYNSKGFDTLAVAMSYDPPSYVVNFAETRKLPFKVAIDNTGKVAQAWGDVRLTPSTFIVNKRGEIVKTYVGAPNFPELHQLIEKLLAET
;
A
#
# COMPACT_ATOMS: atom_id res chain seq x y z
N MET A 1 99.84 -0.11 -7.97
CA MET A 1 98.72 0.58 -8.61
C MET A 1 97.64 -0.44 -8.87
N PRO A 2 96.54 -0.46 -8.15
CA PRO A 2 95.38 -1.24 -8.58
C PRO A 2 94.18 -0.32 -8.87
N VAL A 3 93.48 -0.69 -9.91
CA VAL A 3 92.34 -0.06 -10.52
C VAL A 3 91.05 -0.48 -9.73
N ALA A 4 90.25 0.49 -9.36
CA ALA A 4 88.98 0.27 -8.76
C ALA A 4 87.88 -0.14 -9.76
N GLY A 5 87.12 -1.20 -9.47
CA GLY A 5 85.95 -1.62 -10.20
C GLY A 5 84.68 -0.93 -9.78
N PRO A 6 83.67 -0.72 -10.67
CA PRO A 6 82.43 0.00 -10.33
C PRO A 6 81.41 -0.86 -9.60
N GLY A 7 80.83 -0.28 -8.56
CA GLY A 7 79.75 -0.88 -7.81
C GLY A 7 78.41 -0.90 -8.59
N THR A 8 77.77 -2.05 -8.63
CA THR A 8 76.44 -2.25 -9.17
C THR A 8 75.37 -1.83 -8.18
N HIS A 9 74.67 -0.75 -8.47
CA HIS A 9 73.42 -0.39 -7.77
C HIS A 9 72.28 -1.29 -8.21
N ARG A 10 71.81 -2.15 -7.31
CA ARG A 10 70.57 -2.89 -7.47
C ARG A 10 69.39 -1.96 -7.17
N GLY A 11 68.69 -1.52 -8.20
CA GLY A 11 67.43 -0.79 -8.06
C GLY A 11 66.31 -1.73 -7.53
N HIS A 12 65.78 -1.39 -6.35
CA HIS A 12 64.54 -1.97 -5.84
C HIS A 12 63.36 -1.38 -6.62
N SER A 13 62.84 -2.15 -7.58
CA SER A 13 61.55 -1.83 -8.19
C SER A 13 60.44 -2.16 -7.22
N PHE A 14 59.83 -1.12 -6.62
CA PHE A 14 58.69 -1.20 -5.72
C PHE A 14 57.45 -1.60 -6.55
N ARG A 15 56.97 -2.84 -6.35
CA ARG A 15 55.75 -3.34 -6.98
C ARG A 15 54.54 -2.70 -6.33
N MET A 16 54.07 -1.52 -6.80
CA MET A 16 52.85 -0.85 -6.35
C MET A 16 51.60 -1.10 -7.20
N ASN A 17 51.65 -1.97 -8.26
CA ASN A 17 50.55 -2.10 -9.21
C ASN A 17 49.45 -3.11 -8.83
N GLY A 18 49.63 -3.95 -7.80
CA GLY A 18 48.63 -4.97 -7.43
C GLY A 18 47.47 -4.46 -6.57
N GLN A 19 47.74 -3.51 -5.69
CA GLN A 19 46.71 -3.03 -4.74
C GLN A 19 45.68 -2.06 -5.35
N VAL A 20 46.09 -1.24 -6.31
CA VAL A 20 45.22 -0.26 -6.98
C VAL A 20 44.17 -0.94 -7.88
N MET A 21 44.52 -2.10 -8.49
CA MET A 21 43.56 -2.87 -9.28
C MET A 21 42.49 -3.55 -8.40
N ALA A 22 42.89 -4.13 -7.27
CA ALA A 22 41.95 -4.78 -6.35
C ALA A 22 40.89 -3.81 -5.78
N ILE A 23 41.28 -2.58 -5.45
CA ILE A 23 40.38 -1.54 -4.93
C ILE A 23 39.38 -1.08 -5.99
N LYS A 24 39.79 -0.97 -7.26
CA LYS A 24 38.89 -0.61 -8.37
C LYS A 24 37.80 -1.68 -8.63
N HIS A 25 38.16 -2.94 -8.55
CA HIS A 25 37.17 -4.03 -8.73
C HIS A 25 36.19 -4.14 -7.55
N TRP A 26 36.66 -3.87 -6.32
CA TRP A 26 35.80 -3.88 -5.14
C TRP A 26 34.80 -2.71 -5.15
N ALA A 27 35.25 -1.51 -5.52
CA ALA A 27 34.40 -0.32 -5.67
C ALA A 27 33.34 -0.51 -6.77
N ALA A 28 33.70 -1.15 -7.90
CA ALA A 28 32.77 -1.48 -8.98
C ALA A 28 31.71 -2.50 -8.52
N GLY A 29 32.11 -3.53 -7.76
CA GLY A 29 31.20 -4.54 -7.20
C GLY A 29 30.17 -3.94 -6.22
N VAL A 30 30.62 -3.03 -5.35
CA VAL A 30 29.73 -2.32 -4.39
C VAL A 30 28.76 -1.41 -5.12
N ALA A 31 29.20 -0.69 -6.16
CA ALA A 31 28.32 0.16 -6.96
C ALA A 31 27.23 -0.65 -7.68
N VAL A 32 27.58 -1.78 -8.29
CA VAL A 32 26.61 -2.67 -8.95
C VAL A 32 25.60 -3.24 -7.93
N ALA A 33 26.08 -3.69 -6.77
CA ALA A 33 25.19 -4.19 -5.71
C ALA A 33 24.22 -3.12 -5.22
N ALA A 34 24.68 -1.87 -5.06
CA ALA A 34 23.83 -0.74 -4.69
C ALA A 34 22.79 -0.42 -5.76
N PHE A 35 23.16 -0.43 -7.05
CA PHE A 35 22.21 -0.23 -8.15
C PHE A 35 21.17 -1.34 -8.23
N VAL A 36 21.56 -2.61 -8.03
CA VAL A 36 20.63 -3.74 -8.00
C VAL A 36 19.69 -3.63 -6.80
N ALA A 37 20.17 -3.24 -5.62
CA ALA A 37 19.36 -3.06 -4.43
C ALA A 37 18.35 -1.91 -4.60
N VAL A 38 18.78 -0.76 -5.15
CA VAL A 38 17.90 0.37 -5.46
C VAL A 38 16.88 -0.01 -6.55
N GLY A 39 17.32 -0.70 -7.60
CA GLY A 39 16.41 -1.20 -8.64
C GLY A 39 15.38 -2.19 -8.12
N ALA A 40 15.78 -3.11 -7.25
CA ALA A 40 14.88 -4.06 -6.60
C ALA A 40 13.91 -3.33 -5.64
N TYR A 41 14.39 -2.35 -4.88
CA TYR A 41 13.55 -1.53 -4.01
C TYR A 41 12.48 -0.77 -4.79
N VAL A 42 12.88 -0.08 -5.87
CA VAL A 42 11.95 0.65 -6.76
C VAL A 42 10.98 -0.32 -7.44
N TYR A 43 11.45 -1.47 -7.90
CA TYR A 43 10.59 -2.49 -8.56
C TYR A 43 9.56 -3.09 -7.60
N LEU A 44 9.92 -3.32 -6.34
CA LEU A 44 9.00 -3.84 -5.32
C LEU A 44 7.99 -2.78 -4.86
N ASP A 45 8.31 -1.50 -4.99
CA ASP A 45 7.43 -0.38 -4.62
C ASP A 45 6.48 0.03 -5.76
N THR A 46 6.80 -0.28 -7.04
CA THR A 46 6.02 0.13 -8.22
C THR A 46 4.66 -0.57 -8.38
N GLY A 47 4.33 -1.54 -7.52
CA GLY A 47 3.00 -2.18 -7.49
C GLY A 47 1.95 -1.44 -6.66
N ARG A 48 2.34 -0.36 -5.97
CA ARG A 48 1.47 0.39 -5.06
C ARG A 48 1.17 1.77 -5.65
N SER A 49 -0.12 2.08 -5.88
CA SER A 49 -0.55 3.40 -6.33
C SER A 49 -1.14 4.18 -5.16
N ALA A 50 -0.86 5.49 -5.10
CA ALA A 50 -1.55 6.36 -4.15
C ALA A 50 -3.07 6.24 -4.35
N ALA A 51 -3.82 6.16 -3.25
CA ALA A 51 -5.27 6.22 -3.33
C ALA A 51 -5.68 7.58 -3.93
N PRO A 52 -6.62 7.60 -4.89
CA PRO A 52 -6.98 8.82 -5.59
C PRO A 52 -7.62 9.83 -4.64
N GLU A 53 -7.27 11.11 -4.82
CA GLU A 53 -7.83 12.20 -4.04
C GLU A 53 -9.36 12.23 -4.21
N SER A 54 -10.07 12.12 -3.09
CA SER A 54 -11.52 12.05 -3.04
C SER A 54 -12.05 12.67 -1.76
N THR A 55 -13.29 13.14 -1.80
CA THR A 55 -14.03 13.59 -0.63
C THR A 55 -15.24 12.68 -0.42
N PHE A 56 -15.29 12.02 0.72
CA PHE A 56 -16.37 11.12 1.11
C PHE A 56 -17.35 11.88 1.99
N VAL A 57 -18.62 11.95 1.58
CA VAL A 57 -19.70 12.55 2.38
C VAL A 57 -20.29 11.45 3.26
N LEU A 58 -20.09 11.57 4.56
CA LEU A 58 -20.55 10.58 5.55
C LEU A 58 -22.02 10.74 5.89
N LEU A 59 -22.68 9.69 6.41
CA LEU A 59 -24.09 9.71 6.78
C LEU A 59 -24.43 10.76 7.85
N ASN A 60 -23.48 11.16 8.69
CA ASN A 60 -23.65 12.22 9.68
C ASN A 60 -23.51 13.65 9.10
N GLY A 61 -23.36 13.77 7.78
CA GLY A 61 -23.20 15.05 7.07
C GLY A 61 -21.78 15.63 7.09
N THR A 62 -20.84 15.00 7.78
CA THR A 62 -19.42 15.44 7.73
C THR A 62 -18.72 14.88 6.49
N SER A 63 -17.58 15.47 6.12
CA SER A 63 -16.76 15.00 5.02
C SER A 63 -15.44 14.45 5.53
N GLN A 64 -14.94 13.41 4.86
CA GLN A 64 -13.62 12.83 5.05
C GLN A 64 -12.90 12.81 3.72
N SER A 65 -11.61 13.16 3.68
CA SER A 65 -10.78 13.09 2.48
C SER A 65 -9.98 11.79 2.41
N THR A 66 -9.43 11.48 1.24
CA THR A 66 -8.45 10.40 1.10
C THR A 66 -7.22 10.61 1.99
N ALA A 67 -6.80 11.87 2.22
CA ALA A 67 -5.68 12.17 3.11
C ALA A 67 -5.92 11.72 4.55
N ASP A 68 -7.19 11.72 5.01
CA ASP A 68 -7.58 11.29 6.36
C ASP A 68 -7.50 9.76 6.58
N LEU A 69 -7.26 9.00 5.51
CA LEU A 69 -7.01 7.55 5.60
C LEU A 69 -5.58 7.24 6.05
N ARG A 70 -4.65 8.19 5.94
CA ARG A 70 -3.25 7.99 6.33
C ARG A 70 -3.10 7.71 7.82
N GLY A 71 -2.08 6.94 8.16
CA GLY A 71 -1.81 6.50 9.53
C GLY A 71 -2.57 5.26 9.97
N LYS A 72 -3.53 4.80 9.15
CA LYS A 72 -4.29 3.56 9.39
C LYS A 72 -4.25 2.66 8.18
N VAL A 73 -4.44 1.36 8.40
CA VAL A 73 -4.80 0.42 7.33
C VAL A 73 -6.30 0.53 7.14
N THR A 74 -6.75 0.89 5.95
CA THR A 74 -8.18 1.14 5.71
C THR A 74 -8.73 0.21 4.63
N LEU A 75 -9.85 -0.43 4.91
CA LEU A 75 -10.69 -1.13 3.95
C LEU A 75 -11.71 -0.15 3.40
N VAL A 76 -11.62 0.18 2.11
CA VAL A 76 -12.61 1.01 1.40
C VAL A 76 -13.46 0.07 0.55
N ASN A 77 -14.75 -0.06 0.88
CA ASN A 77 -15.67 -0.99 0.23
C ASN A 77 -16.76 -0.21 -0.52
N PHE A 78 -16.84 -0.39 -1.83
CA PHE A 78 -17.94 0.13 -2.66
C PHE A 78 -19.06 -0.91 -2.72
N TRP A 79 -20.26 -0.52 -2.30
CA TRP A 79 -21.38 -1.42 -2.09
C TRP A 79 -22.74 -0.79 -2.41
N ALA A 80 -23.79 -1.58 -2.39
CA ALA A 80 -25.17 -1.11 -2.48
C ALA A 80 -26.10 -2.02 -1.66
N THR A 81 -27.21 -1.46 -1.17
CA THR A 81 -28.24 -2.21 -0.43
C THR A 81 -28.96 -3.23 -1.33
N SER A 82 -29.02 -2.97 -2.64
CA SER A 82 -29.58 -3.88 -3.65
C SER A 82 -28.63 -4.98 -4.09
N CYS A 83 -27.37 -4.93 -3.68
CA CYS A 83 -26.34 -5.91 -4.04
C CYS A 83 -26.37 -7.09 -3.05
N THR A 84 -26.88 -8.23 -3.45
CA THR A 84 -26.99 -9.43 -2.59
C THR A 84 -25.65 -9.87 -1.99
N THR A 85 -24.59 -9.91 -2.81
CA THR A 85 -23.25 -10.29 -2.35
C THR A 85 -22.71 -9.28 -1.34
N CYS A 86 -22.95 -7.96 -1.54
CA CYS A 86 -22.54 -6.93 -0.60
C CYS A 86 -23.21 -7.11 0.78
N VAL A 87 -24.52 -7.37 0.77
CA VAL A 87 -25.28 -7.62 2.00
C VAL A 87 -24.81 -8.90 2.70
N ALA A 88 -24.49 -9.94 1.93
CA ALA A 88 -24.03 -11.22 2.46
C ALA A 88 -22.62 -11.13 3.10
N GLU A 89 -21.72 -10.29 2.56
CA GLU A 89 -20.34 -10.13 3.12
C GLU A 89 -20.27 -9.15 4.31
N MET A 90 -21.31 -8.30 4.51
CA MET A 90 -21.28 -7.25 5.53
C MET A 90 -21.00 -7.76 6.95
N PRO A 91 -21.54 -8.92 7.42
CA PRO A 91 -21.17 -9.48 8.72
C PRO A 91 -19.67 -9.76 8.87
N GLU A 92 -19.00 -10.25 7.83
CA GLU A 92 -17.55 -10.50 7.83
C GLU A 92 -16.75 -9.20 7.86
N ILE A 93 -17.22 -8.14 7.16
CA ILE A 93 -16.61 -6.81 7.24
C ILE A 93 -16.74 -6.24 8.66
N ILE A 94 -17.92 -6.39 9.30
CA ILE A 94 -18.14 -5.98 10.70
C ILE A 94 -17.20 -6.75 11.63
N ALA A 95 -17.09 -8.07 11.48
CA ALA A 95 -16.21 -8.90 12.29
C ALA A 95 -14.74 -8.49 12.12
N THR A 96 -14.32 -8.21 10.87
CA THR A 96 -12.98 -7.72 10.55
C THR A 96 -12.70 -6.38 11.21
N TYR A 97 -13.61 -5.42 11.11
CA TYR A 97 -13.50 -4.13 11.78
C TYR A 97 -13.34 -4.29 13.29
N ASN A 98 -14.24 -5.04 13.94
CA ASN A 98 -14.20 -5.26 15.38
C ASN A 98 -12.91 -5.94 15.85
N LYS A 99 -12.33 -6.84 15.03
CA LYS A 99 -11.07 -7.55 15.34
C LYS A 99 -9.85 -6.62 15.30
N TYR A 100 -9.84 -5.62 14.41
CA TYR A 100 -8.61 -4.89 14.09
C TYR A 100 -8.67 -3.37 14.34
N ASN A 101 -9.82 -2.76 14.59
CA ASN A 101 -9.94 -1.30 14.71
C ASN A 101 -9.07 -0.71 15.82
N SER A 102 -8.98 -1.38 16.97
CA SER A 102 -8.11 -0.96 18.08
C SER A 102 -6.62 -1.08 17.80
N LYS A 103 -6.24 -1.74 16.69
CA LYS A 103 -4.86 -1.98 16.26
C LYS A 103 -4.41 -1.03 15.14
N GLY A 104 -5.23 -0.04 14.79
CA GLY A 104 -4.91 0.91 13.71
C GLY A 104 -5.52 0.55 12.35
N PHE A 105 -6.60 -0.26 12.35
CA PHE A 105 -7.40 -0.54 11.18
C PHE A 105 -8.66 0.33 11.17
N ASP A 106 -9.15 0.68 9.97
CA ASP A 106 -10.43 1.36 9.79
C ASP A 106 -11.19 0.78 8.58
N THR A 107 -12.49 1.05 8.52
CA THR A 107 -13.34 0.69 7.39
C THR A 107 -14.14 1.91 6.95
N LEU A 108 -14.21 2.13 5.64
CA LEU A 108 -15.06 3.14 5.01
C LEU A 108 -15.92 2.46 3.94
N ALA A 109 -17.21 2.29 4.23
CA ALA A 109 -18.16 1.74 3.28
C ALA A 109 -18.77 2.85 2.43
N VAL A 110 -18.58 2.81 1.11
CA VAL A 110 -19.02 3.84 0.16
C VAL A 110 -20.19 3.28 -0.63
N ALA A 111 -21.39 3.78 -0.35
CA ALA A 111 -22.60 3.42 -1.09
C ALA A 111 -22.57 4.05 -2.48
N MET A 112 -22.89 3.25 -3.51
CA MET A 112 -22.87 3.67 -4.91
C MET A 112 -23.98 4.70 -5.20
N SER A 113 -23.75 5.54 -6.21
CA SER A 113 -24.66 6.65 -6.59
C SER A 113 -26.08 6.23 -7.00
N TYR A 114 -26.25 4.98 -7.40
CA TYR A 114 -27.58 4.44 -7.76
C TYR A 114 -28.35 3.89 -6.54
N ASP A 115 -27.74 3.82 -5.36
CA ASP A 115 -28.41 3.31 -4.14
C ASP A 115 -29.14 4.46 -3.44
N PRO A 116 -30.45 4.36 -3.21
CA PRO A 116 -31.20 5.44 -2.57
C PRO A 116 -30.65 5.76 -1.18
N PRO A 117 -30.34 7.03 -0.84
CA PRO A 117 -29.78 7.40 0.45
C PRO A 117 -30.57 6.91 1.67
N SER A 118 -31.92 6.90 1.58
CA SER A 118 -32.78 6.40 2.63
C SER A 118 -32.59 4.91 2.92
N TYR A 119 -32.28 4.10 1.89
CA TYR A 119 -31.99 2.67 2.06
C TYR A 119 -30.65 2.45 2.71
N VAL A 120 -29.65 3.24 2.33
CA VAL A 120 -28.30 3.20 2.93
C VAL A 120 -28.36 3.56 4.42
N VAL A 121 -29.06 4.66 4.77
CA VAL A 121 -29.25 5.08 6.17
C VAL A 121 -29.96 3.99 6.96
N ASN A 122 -31.11 3.50 6.48
CA ASN A 122 -31.86 2.44 7.15
C ASN A 122 -31.04 1.17 7.35
N PHE A 123 -30.25 0.76 6.33
CA PHE A 123 -29.36 -0.40 6.43
C PHE A 123 -28.30 -0.18 7.51
N ALA A 124 -27.62 0.97 7.49
CA ALA A 124 -26.55 1.28 8.43
C ALA A 124 -27.06 1.29 9.88
N GLU A 125 -28.24 1.87 10.13
CA GLU A 125 -28.87 1.94 11.45
C GLU A 125 -29.38 0.58 11.94
N THR A 126 -30.14 -0.14 11.10
CA THR A 126 -30.72 -1.43 11.47
C THR A 126 -29.66 -2.52 11.67
N ARG A 127 -28.59 -2.50 10.90
CA ARG A 127 -27.44 -3.40 11.03
C ARG A 127 -26.39 -2.91 12.04
N LYS A 128 -26.56 -1.69 12.57
CA LYS A 128 -25.64 -1.05 13.53
C LYS A 128 -24.20 -1.11 13.05
N LEU A 129 -23.95 -0.63 11.81
CA LEU A 129 -22.60 -0.66 11.23
C LEU A 129 -21.63 0.12 12.12
N PRO A 130 -20.54 -0.50 12.62
CA PRO A 130 -19.65 0.11 13.61
C PRO A 130 -18.60 1.06 13.00
N PHE A 131 -18.59 1.19 11.70
CA PHE A 131 -17.62 1.96 10.93
C PHE A 131 -18.31 3.07 10.10
N LYS A 132 -17.51 3.89 9.44
CA LYS A 132 -18.01 5.01 8.65
C LYS A 132 -18.67 4.53 7.36
N VAL A 133 -19.81 5.13 7.06
CA VAL A 133 -20.52 4.94 5.80
C VAL A 133 -20.61 6.28 5.09
N ALA A 134 -20.21 6.30 3.83
CA ALA A 134 -20.34 7.44 2.92
C ALA A 134 -21.31 7.12 1.79
N ILE A 135 -21.88 8.15 1.16
CA ILE A 135 -22.69 8.02 -0.05
C ILE A 135 -22.01 8.79 -1.18
N ASP A 136 -21.72 8.10 -2.28
CA ASP A 136 -21.22 8.72 -3.50
C ASP A 136 -22.36 9.19 -4.40
N ASN A 137 -23.09 10.22 -3.97
CA ASN A 137 -24.27 10.73 -4.69
C ASN A 137 -24.02 11.10 -6.16
N THR A 138 -22.78 11.37 -6.51
CA THR A 138 -22.39 11.87 -7.86
C THR A 138 -21.71 10.82 -8.70
N GLY A 139 -21.31 9.69 -8.14
CA GLY A 139 -20.48 8.67 -8.78
C GLY A 139 -19.02 9.08 -8.99
N LYS A 140 -18.62 10.28 -8.52
CA LYS A 140 -17.25 10.79 -8.73
C LYS A 140 -16.21 10.02 -7.93
N VAL A 141 -16.56 9.55 -6.74
CA VAL A 141 -15.65 8.75 -5.91
C VAL A 141 -15.40 7.41 -6.59
N ALA A 142 -16.44 6.70 -7.00
CA ALA A 142 -16.33 5.44 -7.74
C ALA A 142 -15.53 5.61 -9.03
N GLN A 143 -15.76 6.70 -9.78
CA GLN A 143 -15.00 7.02 -10.99
C GLN A 143 -13.51 7.24 -10.70
N ALA A 144 -13.17 8.01 -9.66
CA ALA A 144 -11.78 8.28 -9.29
C ALA A 144 -11.05 7.01 -8.85
N TRP A 145 -11.74 6.07 -8.17
CA TRP A 145 -11.19 4.82 -7.65
C TRP A 145 -11.10 3.70 -8.71
N GLY A 146 -10.95 4.08 -9.97
CA GLY A 146 -10.76 3.15 -11.08
C GLY A 146 -12.03 2.80 -11.82
N ASP A 147 -12.99 3.74 -11.87
CA ASP A 147 -14.28 3.57 -12.56
C ASP A 147 -15.04 2.32 -12.04
N VAL A 148 -15.24 2.27 -10.72
CA VAL A 148 -15.91 1.15 -10.05
C VAL A 148 -17.32 0.99 -10.58
N ARG A 149 -17.57 -0.10 -11.31
CA ARG A 149 -18.87 -0.45 -11.91
C ARG A 149 -19.51 -1.68 -11.30
N LEU A 150 -18.71 -2.50 -10.64
CA LEU A 150 -19.15 -3.76 -10.03
C LEU A 150 -19.12 -3.65 -8.53
N THR A 151 -20.12 -4.16 -7.86
CA THR A 151 -20.18 -4.27 -6.40
C THR A 151 -20.35 -5.72 -5.95
N PRO A 152 -19.71 -6.12 -4.85
CA PRO A 152 -18.79 -5.30 -4.05
C PRO A 152 -17.44 -5.13 -4.74
N SER A 153 -16.80 -3.95 -4.54
CA SER A 153 -15.40 -3.72 -4.88
C SER A 153 -14.68 -3.17 -3.66
N THR A 154 -13.61 -3.85 -3.24
CA THR A 154 -12.91 -3.54 -1.99
C THR A 154 -11.46 -3.20 -2.26
N PHE A 155 -11.01 -2.06 -1.72
CA PHE A 155 -9.65 -1.58 -1.80
C PHE A 155 -9.03 -1.60 -0.41
N ILE A 156 -7.82 -2.17 -0.30
CA ILE A 156 -7.03 -2.11 0.92
C ILE A 156 -5.97 -1.03 0.78
N VAL A 157 -6.06 -0.04 1.64
CA VAL A 157 -5.16 1.13 1.69
C VAL A 157 -4.25 0.98 2.90
N ASN A 158 -2.94 1.12 2.69
CA ASN A 158 -1.95 1.05 3.77
C ASN A 158 -1.83 2.38 4.55
N LYS A 159 -1.00 2.41 5.60
CA LYS A 159 -0.78 3.60 6.44
C LYS A 159 -0.22 4.82 5.68
N ARG A 160 0.41 4.60 4.51
CA ARG A 160 0.92 5.68 3.64
C ARG A 160 -0.13 6.27 2.72
N GLY A 161 -1.35 5.68 2.68
CA GLY A 161 -2.41 6.08 1.77
C GLY A 161 -2.29 5.47 0.38
N GLU A 162 -1.65 4.30 0.26
CA GLU A 162 -1.44 3.59 -1.00
C GLU A 162 -2.38 2.39 -1.10
N ILE A 163 -2.98 2.17 -2.27
CA ILE A 163 -3.75 0.96 -2.56
C ILE A 163 -2.77 -0.20 -2.74
N VAL A 164 -2.89 -1.21 -1.89
CA VAL A 164 -2.02 -2.40 -1.91
C VAL A 164 -2.73 -3.63 -2.47
N LYS A 165 -4.06 -3.63 -2.46
CA LYS A 165 -4.87 -4.72 -2.99
C LYS A 165 -6.25 -4.24 -3.38
N THR A 166 -6.78 -4.78 -4.47
CA THR A 166 -8.16 -4.59 -4.91
C THR A 166 -8.83 -5.94 -5.09
N TYR A 167 -10.07 -6.06 -4.62
CA TYR A 167 -10.94 -7.20 -4.81
C TYR A 167 -12.19 -6.76 -5.57
N VAL A 168 -12.61 -7.54 -6.57
CA VAL A 168 -13.91 -7.41 -7.23
C VAL A 168 -14.73 -8.66 -6.87
N GLY A 169 -15.87 -8.47 -6.24
CA GLY A 169 -16.58 -9.53 -5.54
C GLY A 169 -16.11 -9.66 -4.08
N ALA A 170 -16.74 -10.56 -3.34
CA ALA A 170 -16.39 -10.82 -1.93
C ALA A 170 -14.93 -11.32 -1.80
N PRO A 171 -14.11 -10.70 -0.94
CA PRO A 171 -12.75 -11.18 -0.71
C PRO A 171 -12.73 -12.53 0.01
N ASN A 172 -11.61 -13.27 -0.15
CA ASN A 172 -11.30 -14.36 0.76
C ASN A 172 -10.88 -13.77 2.12
N PHE A 173 -11.76 -13.81 3.12
CA PHE A 173 -11.53 -13.17 4.41
C PHE A 173 -10.31 -13.70 5.17
N PRO A 174 -10.00 -15.01 5.21
CA PRO A 174 -8.74 -15.51 5.76
C PRO A 174 -7.49 -14.87 5.15
N GLU A 175 -7.42 -14.74 3.83
CA GLU A 175 -6.30 -14.08 3.13
C GLU A 175 -6.28 -12.58 3.39
N LEU A 176 -7.45 -11.93 3.42
CA LEU A 176 -7.60 -10.53 3.77
C LEU A 176 -7.07 -10.24 5.19
N HIS A 177 -7.38 -11.10 6.16
CA HIS A 177 -6.87 -10.96 7.53
C HIS A 177 -5.34 -11.05 7.59
N GLN A 178 -4.72 -12.00 6.87
CA GLN A 178 -3.25 -12.09 6.79
C GLN A 178 -2.63 -10.82 6.19
N LEU A 179 -3.25 -10.26 5.14
CA LEU A 179 -2.81 -9.01 4.54
C LEU A 179 -2.93 -7.84 5.53
N ILE A 180 -4.07 -7.71 6.21
CA ILE A 180 -4.29 -6.67 7.22
C ILE A 180 -3.23 -6.77 8.34
N GLU A 181 -3.00 -7.96 8.89
CA GLU A 181 -2.01 -8.19 9.95
C GLU A 181 -0.59 -7.80 9.50
N LYS A 182 -0.22 -8.14 8.26
CA LYS A 182 1.06 -7.72 7.67
C LYS A 182 1.15 -6.19 7.58
N LEU A 183 0.12 -5.52 7.06
CA LEU A 183 0.12 -4.06 6.89
C LEU A 183 0.10 -3.31 8.23
N LEU A 184 -0.57 -3.85 9.24
CA LEU A 184 -0.56 -3.29 10.59
C LEU A 184 0.82 -3.36 11.25
N ALA A 185 1.64 -4.37 10.92
CA ALA A 185 3.00 -4.52 11.39
C ALA A 185 4.02 -3.62 10.63
N GLU A 186 3.66 -3.07 9.46
CA GLU A 186 4.50 -2.10 8.74
C GLU A 186 4.55 -0.77 9.52
N THR A 187 5.74 -0.17 9.63
CA THR A 187 6.00 1.14 10.26
C THR A 187 5.92 2.28 9.26
#